data_fef1cfd294572c700f8f23bcfbdd469b
#
_entry.id   fef1cfd294572c700f8f23bcfbdd469b
#
_cell.length_a   1.000
_cell.length_b   1.000
_cell.length_c   1.000
_cell.angle_alpha   90.00
_cell.angle_beta   90.00
_cell.angle_gamma   90.00
#
_symmetry.space_group_name_H-M   'P 1'
#
loop_
_entity.id
_entity.type
_entity.pdbx_description
1 polymer ?
#
loop_
_entity_poly.entity_id
_entity_poly.type
_entity_poly.pdbx_seq_one_letter_code
_entity_poly.pdbx_strand_id
1 'polypeptide(L)'
;MTGIKAHFPRPYPAILGYSLALNSFLCGMKRVWLLCILVSITLVTFSQTDSAKKSASNNQQEDVTLPPYKRFPTVPPLKLLLLDSTSYLTKNDLKKNKPVLIIVFNPDCEHCKHETEEIIKNIDSLKNIQIIMATIMSFDMMKSFYENYDLKRFQNITVGKDVAYTLPSFYQMHFMPYLAMYNKKGNLLATFEGSMKIEDLIRTFK
;
A
#
# COMPACT_ATOMS: atom_id res chain seq x y z
N MET A 1 15.50 44.52 -29.71
CA MET A 1 16.40 45.16 -28.74
C MET A 1 15.59 45.58 -27.52
N THR A 2 15.56 44.80 -26.50
CA THR A 2 15.16 45.17 -25.12
C THR A 2 15.73 44.13 -24.19
N GLY A 3 16.75 44.52 -23.43
CA GLY A 3 17.54 43.64 -22.57
C GLY A 3 16.83 43.36 -21.23
N ILE A 4 16.88 42.12 -20.83
CA ILE A 4 16.44 41.64 -19.51
C ILE A 4 17.60 41.79 -18.54
N LYS A 5 17.50 42.70 -17.56
CA LYS A 5 18.45 42.87 -16.46
C LYS A 5 18.26 41.77 -15.41
N ALA A 6 19.27 40.94 -15.23
CA ALA A 6 19.37 40.00 -14.13
C ALA A 6 19.61 40.76 -12.80
N HIS A 7 18.78 40.47 -11.81
CA HIS A 7 18.90 41.04 -10.45
C HIS A 7 19.63 40.03 -9.56
N PHE A 8 20.87 40.30 -9.14
CA PHE A 8 21.62 39.52 -8.17
C PHE A 8 21.30 40.00 -6.73
N PRO A 9 21.08 39.11 -5.79
CA PRO A 9 20.94 39.49 -4.38
C PRO A 9 22.29 39.72 -3.73
N ARG A 10 22.34 40.71 -2.82
CA ARG A 10 23.53 41.18 -2.09
C ARG A 10 23.98 40.19 -1.01
N PRO A 11 25.28 40.15 -0.66
CA PRO A 11 25.80 39.30 0.39
C PRO A 11 25.50 39.87 1.80
N TYR A 12 25.29 38.97 2.76
CA TYR A 12 25.08 39.29 4.17
C TYR A 12 26.36 39.75 4.88
N PRO A 13 26.28 40.63 5.88
CA PRO A 13 27.47 41.11 6.62
C PRO A 13 27.96 40.08 7.64
N ALA A 14 29.28 39.95 7.72
CA ALA A 14 30.02 39.17 8.68
C ALA A 14 29.84 39.74 10.10
N ILE A 15 29.45 38.90 11.07
CA ILE A 15 29.46 39.23 12.49
C ILE A 15 30.82 38.83 13.06
N LEU A 16 31.68 39.83 13.25
CA LEU A 16 32.88 39.74 14.07
C LEU A 16 32.54 39.97 15.53
N GLY A 17 33.09 39.18 16.42
CA GLY A 17 33.38 39.61 17.77
C GLY A 17 32.67 38.88 18.92
N TYR A 18 33.17 37.73 19.37
CA TYR A 18 33.18 37.34 20.78
C TYR A 18 34.43 36.56 21.11
N SER A 19 35.49 37.32 21.33
CA SER A 19 36.67 36.84 22.06
C SER A 19 36.78 37.62 23.36
N LEU A 20 37.22 36.94 24.45
CA LEU A 20 37.53 37.46 25.78
C LEU A 20 36.43 37.35 26.83
N ALA A 21 36.35 36.15 27.45
CA ALA A 21 36.09 35.98 28.89
C ALA A 21 36.22 34.49 29.27
N LEU A 22 37.43 33.96 29.21
CA LEU A 22 37.67 32.59 29.67
C LEU A 22 38.97 32.56 30.47
N ASN A 23 38.97 33.07 31.69
CA ASN A 23 40.12 32.89 32.58
C ASN A 23 39.83 33.13 34.08
N SER A 24 38.68 32.82 34.62
CA SER A 24 38.45 32.99 36.07
C SER A 24 37.75 31.86 36.79
N PHE A 25 37.55 30.70 36.14
CA PHE A 25 36.78 29.57 36.80
C PHE A 25 37.59 28.29 37.02
N LEU A 26 38.93 28.31 36.92
CA LEU A 26 39.76 27.10 37.03
C LEU A 26 40.22 26.71 38.42
N CYS A 27 39.87 27.44 39.50
CA CYS A 27 40.34 27.12 40.83
C CYS A 27 39.36 26.33 41.73
N GLY A 28 38.07 26.21 41.38
CA GLY A 28 37.05 25.52 42.15
C GLY A 28 36.77 24.05 41.72
N MET A 29 37.20 23.64 40.54
CA MET A 29 36.77 22.37 39.93
C MET A 29 37.52 21.11 40.33
N LYS A 30 38.69 21.25 40.95
CA LYS A 30 39.48 20.04 41.34
C LYS A 30 38.89 19.25 42.55
N ARG A 31 38.13 19.92 43.42
CA ARG A 31 37.49 19.23 44.56
C ARG A 31 36.16 18.58 44.20
N VAL A 32 35.44 19.13 43.23
CA VAL A 32 34.18 18.55 42.74
C VAL A 32 34.43 17.31 41.89
N TRP A 33 35.53 17.27 41.14
CA TRP A 33 35.88 16.12 40.29
C TRP A 33 36.22 14.86 41.09
N LEU A 34 36.89 15.01 42.24
CA LEU A 34 37.22 13.89 43.13
C LEU A 34 35.97 13.32 43.82
N LEU A 35 34.97 14.12 44.14
CA LEU A 35 33.68 13.66 44.69
C LEU A 35 32.80 12.94 43.65
N CYS A 36 32.84 13.38 42.41
CA CYS A 36 32.09 12.72 41.32
C CYS A 36 32.70 11.34 40.97
N ILE A 37 34.02 11.16 41.07
CA ILE A 37 34.66 9.86 40.83
C ILE A 37 34.37 8.86 41.94
N LEU A 38 34.23 9.30 43.20
CA LEU A 38 33.88 8.41 44.33
C LEU A 38 32.42 7.96 44.30
N VAL A 39 31.49 8.77 43.76
CA VAL A 39 30.08 8.42 43.62
C VAL A 39 29.82 7.49 42.41
N SER A 40 30.65 7.57 41.36
CA SER A 40 30.51 6.71 40.19
C SER A 40 30.97 5.26 40.37
N ILE A 41 31.80 4.98 41.44
CA ILE A 41 32.27 3.61 41.72
C ILE A 41 31.22 2.77 42.45
N THR A 42 30.26 3.39 43.13
CA THR A 42 29.20 2.67 43.89
C THR A 42 28.00 2.26 43.07
N LEU A 43 27.90 2.70 41.81
CA LEU A 43 26.75 2.38 40.91
C LEU A 43 27.00 1.21 39.96
N VAL A 44 28.17 0.57 39.98
CA VAL A 44 28.53 -0.50 39.04
C VAL A 44 28.25 -1.91 39.56
N THR A 45 27.80 -2.08 40.81
CA THR A 45 27.59 -3.42 41.39
C THR A 45 26.12 -3.88 41.46
N PHE A 46 25.20 -3.25 40.72
CA PHE A 46 23.80 -3.69 40.73
C PHE A 46 23.26 -3.99 39.34
N SER A 47 23.99 -4.81 38.57
CA SER A 47 23.42 -5.28 37.28
C SER A 47 24.03 -6.63 36.86
N GLN A 48 23.77 -7.66 37.63
CA GLN A 48 23.88 -9.04 37.15
C GLN A 48 22.97 -9.96 37.98
N THR A 49 21.67 -9.85 37.77
CA THR A 49 20.73 -10.96 37.91
C THR A 49 19.56 -10.67 37.02
N ASP A 50 19.61 -11.15 35.78
CA ASP A 50 18.38 -11.52 35.09
C ASP A 50 18.71 -12.51 33.98
N SER A 51 18.83 -13.74 34.40
CA SER A 51 18.51 -14.87 33.55
C SER A 51 17.00 -14.91 33.33
N ALA A 52 16.61 -15.23 32.12
CA ALA A 52 15.26 -15.64 31.71
C ALA A 52 14.19 -14.56 31.57
N LYS A 53 14.30 -13.77 30.48
CA LYS A 53 13.09 -13.40 29.70
C LYS A 53 13.43 -13.25 28.23
N LYS A 54 13.85 -14.35 27.63
CA LYS A 54 13.90 -14.52 26.18
C LYS A 54 12.54 -15.05 25.77
N SER A 55 11.81 -14.30 24.99
CA SER A 55 10.64 -14.65 24.20
C SER A 55 9.45 -13.72 24.42
N ALA A 56 9.47 -12.57 23.82
CA ALA A 56 8.24 -11.86 23.42
C ALA A 56 8.52 -10.57 22.63
N SER A 57 9.56 -10.51 21.77
CA SER A 57 9.81 -9.29 21.01
C SER A 57 10.21 -9.50 19.54
N ASN A 58 9.97 -10.69 18.98
CA ASN A 58 10.33 -10.94 17.57
C ASN A 58 9.14 -11.07 16.61
N ASN A 59 7.88 -10.99 17.10
CA ASN A 59 6.73 -11.19 16.21
C ASN A 59 6.11 -9.89 15.66
N GLN A 60 6.56 -8.71 16.12
CA GLN A 60 6.00 -7.44 15.61
C GLN A 60 6.80 -6.84 14.45
N GLN A 61 8.05 -7.22 14.26
CA GLN A 61 8.90 -6.64 13.23
C GLN A 61 8.78 -7.37 11.88
N GLU A 62 8.43 -8.67 11.88
CA GLU A 62 8.12 -9.41 10.65
C GLU A 62 6.78 -9.00 10.02
N ASP A 63 5.81 -8.61 10.83
CA ASP A 63 4.48 -8.22 10.34
C ASP A 63 4.47 -6.88 9.58
N VAL A 64 5.41 -5.98 9.88
CA VAL A 64 5.54 -4.68 9.18
C VAL A 64 6.18 -4.84 7.80
N THR A 65 6.96 -5.89 7.55
CA THR A 65 7.62 -6.16 6.27
C THR A 65 6.71 -6.84 5.24
N LEU A 66 5.61 -7.45 5.70
CA LEU A 66 4.67 -8.12 4.80
C LEU A 66 3.76 -7.11 4.07
N PRO A 67 3.46 -7.35 2.77
CA PRO A 67 2.49 -6.54 2.04
C PRO A 67 1.12 -6.50 2.75
N PRO A 68 0.37 -5.38 2.63
CA PRO A 68 -0.93 -5.23 3.31
C PRO A 68 -1.90 -6.39 3.08
N TYR A 69 -1.98 -6.94 1.88
CA TYR A 69 -2.87 -8.05 1.56
C TYR A 69 -2.52 -9.37 2.27
N LYS A 70 -1.26 -9.56 2.66
CA LYS A 70 -0.83 -10.72 3.46
C LYS A 70 -1.07 -10.51 4.94
N ARG A 71 -0.94 -9.26 5.41
CA ARG A 71 -1.25 -8.89 6.81
C ARG A 71 -2.76 -8.89 7.08
N PHE A 72 -3.55 -8.50 6.11
CA PHE A 72 -5.00 -8.42 6.16
C PHE A 72 -5.62 -9.23 5.01
N PRO A 73 -5.62 -10.57 5.09
CA PRO A 73 -6.03 -11.45 3.99
C PRO A 73 -7.54 -11.49 3.81
N THR A 74 -8.16 -10.32 3.71
CA THR A 74 -9.60 -10.16 3.46
C THR A 74 -9.81 -9.16 2.35
N VAL A 75 -11.02 -9.13 1.77
CA VAL A 75 -11.36 -8.12 0.75
C VAL A 75 -10.96 -6.73 1.26
N PRO A 76 -10.14 -5.98 0.50
CA PRO A 76 -9.68 -4.65 0.89
C PRO A 76 -10.82 -3.64 1.02
N PRO A 77 -10.57 -2.47 1.63
CA PRO A 77 -11.50 -1.37 1.53
C PRO A 77 -11.59 -0.92 0.07
N LEU A 78 -12.72 -1.20 -0.58
CA LEU A 78 -13.01 -0.75 -1.94
C LEU A 78 -13.65 0.64 -1.91
N LYS A 79 -13.26 1.50 -2.86
CA LYS A 79 -13.95 2.74 -3.21
C LYS A 79 -13.72 3.02 -4.69
N LEU A 80 -14.53 2.38 -5.54
CA LEU A 80 -14.39 2.47 -6.99
C LEU A 80 -15.48 3.37 -7.56
N LEU A 81 -15.10 4.43 -8.27
CA LEU A 81 -16.04 5.30 -8.98
C LEU A 81 -16.67 4.52 -10.14
N LEU A 82 -17.99 4.43 -10.16
CA LEU A 82 -18.74 3.69 -11.17
C LEU A 82 -18.93 4.48 -12.47
N LEU A 83 -19.50 3.84 -13.48
CA LEU A 83 -19.70 4.39 -14.83
C LEU A 83 -20.67 5.58 -14.89
N ASP A 84 -21.50 5.79 -13.87
CA ASP A 84 -22.33 6.98 -13.74
C ASP A 84 -21.56 8.23 -13.30
N SER A 85 -20.25 8.10 -13.04
CA SER A 85 -19.32 9.14 -12.57
C SER A 85 -19.69 9.83 -11.26
N THR A 86 -20.65 9.29 -10.51
CA THR A 86 -21.15 9.85 -9.23
C THR A 86 -21.19 8.83 -8.10
N SER A 87 -21.58 7.60 -8.41
CA SER A 87 -21.70 6.52 -7.43
C SER A 87 -20.39 5.78 -7.22
N TYR A 88 -20.25 5.19 -6.03
CA TYR A 88 -19.08 4.38 -5.68
C TYR A 88 -19.49 2.96 -5.29
N LEU A 89 -18.77 1.98 -5.80
CA LEU A 89 -18.78 0.63 -5.24
C LEU A 89 -17.86 0.60 -4.02
N THR A 90 -18.40 0.13 -2.90
CA THR A 90 -17.64 -0.09 -1.67
C THR A 90 -17.64 -1.57 -1.28
N LYS A 91 -16.83 -1.96 -0.30
CA LYS A 91 -16.86 -3.33 0.25
C LYS A 91 -18.25 -3.72 0.79
N ASN A 92 -19.03 -2.77 1.29
CA ASN A 92 -20.34 -3.01 1.87
C ASN A 92 -21.42 -3.34 0.82
N ASP A 93 -21.18 -2.97 -0.45
CA ASP A 93 -22.08 -3.22 -1.56
C ASP A 93 -21.91 -4.63 -2.15
N LEU A 94 -20.87 -5.34 -1.72
CA LEU A 94 -20.67 -6.72 -2.16
C LEU A 94 -21.74 -7.65 -1.60
N LYS A 95 -22.25 -8.54 -2.45
CA LYS A 95 -23.26 -9.53 -2.07
C LYS A 95 -22.67 -10.50 -1.06
N LYS A 96 -23.33 -10.65 0.09
CA LYS A 96 -22.90 -11.59 1.14
C LYS A 96 -22.97 -13.04 0.65
N ASN A 97 -22.10 -13.87 1.20
CA ASN A 97 -22.06 -15.31 0.90
C ASN A 97 -21.79 -15.65 -0.58
N LYS A 98 -21.18 -14.74 -1.32
CA LYS A 98 -20.67 -14.99 -2.68
C LYS A 98 -19.17 -14.79 -2.74
N PRO A 99 -18.43 -15.63 -3.45
CA PRO A 99 -17.01 -15.41 -3.71
C PRO A 99 -16.81 -14.11 -4.49
N VAL A 100 -15.63 -13.51 -4.37
CA VAL A 100 -15.27 -12.27 -5.06
C VAL A 100 -13.97 -12.49 -5.83
N LEU A 101 -13.96 -12.09 -7.09
CA LEU A 101 -12.77 -11.94 -7.92
C LEU A 101 -12.55 -10.44 -8.14
N ILE A 102 -11.42 -9.92 -7.67
CA ILE A 102 -10.99 -8.56 -7.98
C ILE A 102 -9.93 -8.65 -9.07
N ILE A 103 -10.12 -7.90 -10.14
CA ILE A 103 -9.18 -7.80 -11.26
C ILE A 103 -8.76 -6.34 -11.37
N VAL A 104 -7.48 -6.05 -11.15
CA VAL A 104 -6.93 -4.71 -11.46
C VAL A 104 -6.32 -4.77 -12.84
N PHE A 105 -6.76 -3.87 -13.72
CA PHE A 105 -6.43 -3.93 -15.14
C PHE A 105 -6.10 -2.56 -15.74
N ASN A 106 -5.39 -2.60 -16.86
CA ASN A 106 -5.21 -1.45 -17.74
C ASN A 106 -5.96 -1.74 -19.05
N PRO A 107 -6.87 -0.85 -19.50
CA PRO A 107 -7.64 -1.01 -20.74
C PRO A 107 -6.80 -1.20 -22.01
N ASP A 108 -5.57 -0.67 -22.04
CA ASP A 108 -4.67 -0.76 -23.20
C ASP A 108 -3.72 -1.97 -23.14
N CYS A 109 -3.73 -2.74 -22.05
CA CYS A 109 -2.88 -3.88 -21.88
C CYS A 109 -3.44 -5.13 -22.58
N GLU A 110 -2.69 -5.71 -23.51
CA GLU A 110 -3.12 -6.90 -24.27
C GLU A 110 -3.41 -8.11 -23.38
N HIS A 111 -2.60 -8.34 -22.32
CA HIS A 111 -2.86 -9.41 -21.35
C HIS A 111 -4.18 -9.18 -20.59
N CYS A 112 -4.53 -7.93 -20.29
CA CYS A 112 -5.80 -7.60 -19.62
C CYS A 112 -7.00 -7.81 -20.56
N LYS A 113 -6.85 -7.49 -21.84
CA LYS A 113 -7.85 -7.75 -22.87
C LYS A 113 -8.08 -9.25 -23.00
N HIS A 114 -7.02 -10.03 -23.16
CA HIS A 114 -7.09 -11.48 -23.26
C HIS A 114 -7.75 -12.11 -22.02
N GLU A 115 -7.36 -11.71 -20.81
CA GLU A 115 -7.96 -12.19 -19.55
C GLU A 115 -9.47 -11.89 -19.51
N THR A 116 -9.87 -10.69 -19.96
CA THR A 116 -11.28 -10.30 -20.04
C THR A 116 -12.05 -11.16 -21.03
N GLU A 117 -11.49 -11.44 -22.20
CA GLU A 117 -12.09 -12.32 -23.22
C GLU A 117 -12.29 -13.75 -22.72
N GLU A 118 -11.29 -14.32 -22.04
CA GLU A 118 -11.39 -15.66 -21.45
C GLU A 118 -12.45 -15.72 -20.33
N ILE A 119 -12.56 -14.68 -19.51
CA ILE A 119 -13.61 -14.56 -18.49
C ILE A 119 -15.00 -14.51 -19.15
N ILE A 120 -15.18 -13.68 -20.16
CA ILE A 120 -16.45 -13.53 -20.89
C ILE A 120 -16.85 -14.85 -21.56
N LYS A 121 -15.93 -15.50 -22.22
CA LYS A 121 -16.15 -16.80 -22.89
C LYS A 121 -16.57 -17.90 -21.92
N ASN A 122 -16.13 -17.83 -20.66
CA ASN A 122 -16.41 -18.83 -19.63
C ASN A 122 -17.33 -18.30 -18.52
N ILE A 123 -18.12 -17.25 -18.80
CA ILE A 123 -18.89 -16.53 -17.78
C ILE A 123 -19.92 -17.42 -17.05
N ASP A 124 -20.47 -18.41 -17.72
CA ASP A 124 -21.42 -19.37 -17.12
C ASP A 124 -20.81 -20.15 -15.97
N SER A 125 -19.52 -20.49 -16.08
CA SER A 125 -18.77 -21.15 -15.00
C SER A 125 -18.49 -20.22 -13.82
N LEU A 126 -18.52 -18.91 -14.05
CA LEU A 126 -18.22 -17.84 -13.09
C LEU A 126 -19.47 -17.12 -12.58
N LYS A 127 -20.69 -17.53 -12.99
CA LYS A 127 -21.96 -16.83 -12.67
C LYS A 127 -22.25 -16.63 -11.19
N ASN A 128 -21.68 -17.47 -10.33
CA ASN A 128 -21.85 -17.38 -8.88
C ASN A 128 -20.78 -16.53 -8.19
N ILE A 129 -19.83 -15.99 -8.93
CA ILE A 129 -18.72 -15.17 -8.44
C ILE A 129 -19.02 -13.71 -8.76
N GLN A 130 -18.77 -12.82 -7.81
CA GLN A 130 -18.81 -11.37 -8.04
C GLN A 130 -17.46 -10.97 -8.63
N ILE A 131 -17.47 -10.46 -9.85
CA ILE A 131 -16.26 -10.02 -10.55
C ILE A 131 -16.21 -8.50 -10.50
N ILE A 132 -15.19 -7.98 -9.84
CA ILE A 132 -14.93 -6.54 -9.69
C ILE A 132 -13.70 -6.19 -10.52
N MET A 133 -13.92 -5.49 -11.62
CA MET A 133 -12.86 -5.02 -12.50
C MET A 133 -12.52 -3.57 -12.14
N ALA A 134 -11.33 -3.34 -11.64
CA ALA A 134 -10.86 -2.03 -11.19
C ALA A 134 -9.73 -1.51 -12.08
N THR A 135 -9.78 -0.24 -12.45
CA THR A 135 -8.70 0.41 -13.18
C THR A 135 -8.30 1.73 -12.52
N ILE A 136 -7.02 2.08 -12.63
CA ILE A 136 -6.49 3.39 -12.23
C ILE A 136 -6.40 4.38 -13.42
N MET A 137 -6.70 3.91 -14.63
CA MET A 137 -6.63 4.70 -15.86
C MET A 137 -7.73 5.77 -15.92
N SER A 138 -7.75 6.56 -16.97
CA SER A 138 -8.76 7.62 -17.14
C SER A 138 -10.18 7.03 -17.16
N PHE A 139 -11.15 7.85 -16.81
CA PHE A 139 -12.56 7.45 -16.83
C PHE A 139 -13.01 7.07 -18.24
N ASP A 140 -12.56 7.81 -19.26
CA ASP A 140 -12.90 7.56 -20.66
C ASP A 140 -12.35 6.22 -21.16
N MET A 141 -11.11 5.87 -20.79
CA MET A 141 -10.53 4.56 -21.12
C MET A 141 -11.33 3.42 -20.47
N MET A 142 -11.71 3.58 -19.20
CA MET A 142 -12.55 2.62 -18.50
C MET A 142 -13.91 2.43 -19.18
N LYS A 143 -14.55 3.55 -19.53
CA LYS A 143 -15.85 3.55 -20.19
C LYS A 143 -15.78 2.89 -21.58
N SER A 144 -14.79 3.26 -22.39
CA SER A 144 -14.57 2.64 -23.71
C SER A 144 -14.32 1.13 -23.59
N PHE A 145 -13.54 0.70 -22.63
CA PHE A 145 -13.30 -0.72 -22.36
C PHE A 145 -14.60 -1.45 -22.00
N TYR A 146 -15.41 -0.88 -21.10
CA TYR A 146 -16.69 -1.44 -20.71
C TYR A 146 -17.64 -1.59 -21.91
N GLU A 147 -17.70 -0.60 -22.78
CA GLU A 147 -18.54 -0.59 -23.98
C GLU A 147 -18.02 -1.59 -25.03
N ASN A 148 -16.71 -1.62 -25.29
CA ASN A 148 -16.10 -2.49 -26.30
C ASN A 148 -16.29 -3.99 -26.00
N TYR A 149 -16.27 -4.36 -24.72
CA TYR A 149 -16.50 -5.74 -24.27
C TYR A 149 -17.96 -6.04 -23.90
N ASP A 150 -18.88 -5.07 -24.13
CA ASP A 150 -20.32 -5.18 -23.79
C ASP A 150 -20.55 -5.74 -22.37
N LEU A 151 -19.76 -5.25 -21.39
CA LEU A 151 -19.76 -5.78 -20.03
C LEU A 151 -21.08 -5.55 -19.29
N LYS A 152 -21.94 -4.64 -19.79
CA LYS A 152 -23.29 -4.37 -19.24
C LYS A 152 -24.21 -5.59 -19.22
N ARG A 153 -24.00 -6.55 -20.14
CA ARG A 153 -24.83 -7.77 -20.20
C ARG A 153 -24.57 -8.76 -19.08
N PHE A 154 -23.45 -8.61 -18.33
CA PHE A 154 -23.06 -9.53 -17.28
C PHE A 154 -23.37 -8.97 -15.90
N GLN A 155 -24.43 -9.47 -15.25
CA GLN A 155 -24.89 -8.98 -13.94
C GLN A 155 -23.92 -9.24 -12.78
N ASN A 156 -22.95 -10.11 -12.97
CA ASN A 156 -21.96 -10.45 -11.97
C ASN A 156 -20.62 -9.72 -12.19
N ILE A 157 -20.51 -8.88 -13.23
CA ILE A 157 -19.34 -8.03 -13.47
C ILE A 157 -19.69 -6.59 -13.10
N THR A 158 -18.83 -5.95 -12.31
CA THR A 158 -18.88 -4.52 -12.01
C THR A 158 -17.54 -3.90 -12.35
N VAL A 159 -17.57 -2.81 -13.13
CA VAL A 159 -16.37 -2.08 -13.50
C VAL A 159 -16.34 -0.74 -12.80
N GLY A 160 -15.17 -0.33 -12.28
CA GLY A 160 -15.01 0.94 -11.60
C GLY A 160 -13.58 1.44 -11.60
N LYS A 161 -13.44 2.75 -11.39
CA LYS A 161 -12.14 3.42 -11.30
C LYS A 161 -11.70 3.53 -9.84
N ASP A 162 -10.51 3.03 -9.54
CA ASP A 162 -9.83 3.24 -8.26
C ASP A 162 -9.15 4.62 -8.27
N VAL A 163 -9.91 5.65 -7.87
CA VAL A 163 -9.47 7.05 -7.89
C VAL A 163 -8.34 7.31 -6.88
N ALA A 164 -8.32 6.56 -5.80
CA ALA A 164 -7.37 6.74 -4.69
C ALA A 164 -6.13 5.85 -4.79
N TYR A 165 -5.99 5.05 -5.85
CA TYR A 165 -4.88 4.10 -6.01
C TYR A 165 -4.75 3.13 -4.82
N THR A 166 -5.88 2.76 -4.22
CA THR A 166 -5.93 1.91 -3.03
C THR A 166 -5.48 0.49 -3.32
N LEU A 167 -5.96 -0.09 -4.44
CA LEU A 167 -5.69 -1.48 -4.79
C LEU A 167 -4.21 -1.74 -5.16
N PRO A 168 -3.56 -0.93 -6.00
CA PRO A 168 -2.14 -1.08 -6.27
C PRO A 168 -1.28 -1.04 -5.01
N SER A 169 -1.57 -0.12 -4.10
CA SER A 169 -0.84 0.03 -2.83
C SER A 169 -1.10 -1.13 -1.88
N PHE A 170 -2.36 -1.61 -1.81
CA PHE A 170 -2.74 -2.73 -0.95
C PHE A 170 -2.10 -4.04 -1.37
N TYR A 171 -2.10 -4.33 -2.67
CA TYR A 171 -1.53 -5.56 -3.22
C TYR A 171 -0.03 -5.48 -3.50
N GLN A 172 0.57 -4.28 -3.52
CA GLN A 172 1.95 -4.04 -3.95
C GLN A 172 2.21 -4.66 -5.34
N MET A 173 1.31 -4.36 -6.29
CA MET A 173 1.32 -4.92 -7.64
C MET A 173 2.50 -4.45 -8.46
N HIS A 174 3.06 -5.36 -9.27
CA HIS A 174 4.12 -5.07 -10.25
C HIS A 174 3.62 -5.19 -11.69
N PHE A 175 2.66 -6.09 -11.94
CA PHE A 175 2.14 -6.37 -13.27
C PHE A 175 0.61 -6.39 -13.31
N MET A 176 0.04 -6.12 -14.50
CA MET A 176 -1.38 -6.21 -14.79
C MET A 176 -1.62 -7.22 -15.93
N PRO A 177 -2.75 -7.92 -15.93
CA PRO A 177 -3.80 -7.87 -14.91
C PRO A 177 -3.32 -8.44 -13.58
N TYR A 178 -3.89 -7.95 -12.48
CA TYR A 178 -3.70 -8.51 -11.14
C TYR A 178 -5.02 -9.12 -10.67
N LEU A 179 -5.01 -10.37 -10.30
CA LEU A 179 -6.18 -11.11 -9.86
C LEU A 179 -6.08 -11.42 -8.36
N ALA A 180 -7.14 -11.11 -7.61
CA ALA A 180 -7.26 -11.47 -6.20
C ALA A 180 -8.58 -12.19 -5.97
N MET A 181 -8.50 -13.43 -5.49
CA MET A 181 -9.61 -14.35 -5.33
C MET A 181 -9.97 -14.50 -3.86
N TYR A 182 -11.24 -14.30 -3.53
CA TYR A 182 -11.77 -14.35 -2.17
C TYR A 182 -12.91 -15.35 -2.06
N ASN A 183 -12.93 -16.10 -0.98
CA ASN A 183 -14.00 -17.04 -0.71
C ASN A 183 -15.32 -16.32 -0.29
N LYS A 184 -16.39 -17.10 -0.05
CA LYS A 184 -17.71 -16.59 0.35
C LYS A 184 -17.70 -15.78 1.64
N LYS A 185 -16.69 -15.97 2.50
CA LYS A 185 -16.50 -15.23 3.76
C LYS A 185 -15.65 -13.95 3.58
N GLY A 186 -15.16 -13.71 2.36
CA GLY A 186 -14.29 -12.58 2.05
C GLY A 186 -12.83 -12.79 2.44
N ASN A 187 -12.39 -14.03 2.75
CA ASN A 187 -11.01 -14.35 3.02
C ASN A 187 -10.27 -14.62 1.71
N LEU A 188 -9.03 -14.15 1.60
CA LEU A 188 -8.18 -14.33 0.46
C LEU A 188 -7.87 -15.82 0.24
N LEU A 189 -8.07 -16.29 -0.98
CA LEU A 189 -7.71 -17.63 -1.43
C LEU A 189 -6.35 -17.61 -2.11
N ALA A 190 -6.18 -16.72 -3.10
CA ALA A 190 -4.97 -16.58 -3.88
C ALA A 190 -4.87 -15.20 -4.54
N THR A 191 -3.66 -14.83 -4.96
CA THR A 191 -3.40 -13.70 -5.85
C THR A 191 -2.55 -14.17 -7.02
N PHE A 192 -2.69 -13.52 -8.17
CA PHE A 192 -1.92 -13.81 -9.37
C PHE A 192 -1.62 -12.52 -10.15
N GLU A 193 -0.41 -12.39 -10.66
CA GLU A 193 0.00 -11.29 -11.54
C GLU A 193 0.17 -11.79 -12.98
N GLY A 194 -0.44 -11.12 -13.93
CA GLY A 194 -0.51 -11.55 -15.32
C GLY A 194 -1.79 -12.34 -15.63
N SER A 195 -1.91 -12.85 -16.87
CA SER A 195 -3.05 -13.64 -17.30
C SER A 195 -3.00 -15.06 -16.72
N MET A 196 -4.12 -15.49 -16.16
CA MET A 196 -4.27 -16.82 -15.56
C MET A 196 -5.04 -17.75 -16.52
N LYS A 197 -4.69 -19.03 -16.55
CA LYS A 197 -5.53 -20.00 -17.27
C LYS A 197 -6.90 -20.06 -16.60
N ILE A 198 -7.96 -20.01 -17.41
CA ILE A 198 -9.34 -19.95 -16.91
C ILE A 198 -9.72 -21.16 -16.05
N GLU A 199 -9.17 -22.34 -16.37
CA GLU A 199 -9.42 -23.57 -15.60
C GLU A 199 -8.83 -23.46 -14.18
N ASP A 200 -7.67 -22.81 -14.05
CA ASP A 200 -7.00 -22.60 -12.76
C ASP A 200 -7.77 -21.57 -11.93
N LEU A 201 -8.25 -20.49 -12.58
CA LEU A 201 -9.12 -19.52 -11.96
C LEU A 201 -10.40 -20.16 -11.41
N ILE A 202 -11.09 -20.95 -12.22
CA ILE A 202 -12.33 -21.65 -11.80
C ILE A 202 -12.04 -22.64 -10.68
N ARG A 203 -10.91 -23.35 -10.75
CA ARG A 203 -10.51 -24.34 -9.72
C ARG A 203 -10.25 -23.70 -8.38
N THR A 204 -9.72 -22.47 -8.33
CA THR A 204 -9.44 -21.75 -7.08
C THR A 204 -10.72 -21.45 -6.28
N PHE A 205 -11.89 -21.40 -6.91
CA PHE A 205 -13.17 -21.14 -6.25
C PHE A 205 -13.97 -22.42 -5.86
N LYS A 206 -13.47 -23.60 -6.21
CA LYS A 206 -14.10 -24.88 -5.84
C LYS A 206 -13.59 -25.40 -4.52
#